data_27f313e7519c829350783e6feb8b0792
#
_entry.id   27f313e7519c829350783e6feb8b0792
#
_cell.length_a   1.000
_cell.length_b   1.000
_cell.length_c   1.000
_cell.angle_alpha   90.00
_cell.angle_beta   90.00
_cell.angle_gamma   90.00
#
_symmetry.space_group_name_H-M   'P 1'
#
loop_
_entity.id
_entity.type
_entity.pdbx_description
1 polymer ?
#
loop_
_entity_poly.entity_id
_entity_poly.type
_entity_poly.pdbx_seq_one_letter_code
_entity_poly.pdbx_strand_id
1 'polypeptide(L)'
;MLAAAGCLPALAAEPATLDEALRSLYNFDFPAAHATLDRYIADHPQEALPYAFRGSAYLFFELNRLGALESEFLTDDERLVEKTRPQPDAHIRKEFMQAMDDAQARAETTLEASPNDHAALFAMCVVSGETTDYMALVDKRPMGSLSLAKRSNGYAQRLLKLDPQFYDAYLTAGFSEYMVGSLPFFIRWFVHFDNVEGNKQRGVRNLELVARNGRFLGPLAKIFLGIIDLREKKPEQARQLLRELAHDYPGNPLYRKELDKLAVAR
;
A
#
# COMPACT_ATOMS: atom_id res chain seq x y z
N MET A 1 22.25 -31.80 50.62
CA MET A 1 22.05 -30.47 50.01
C MET A 1 21.56 -30.69 48.59
N LEU A 2 20.24 -30.59 48.37
CA LEU A 2 19.64 -30.62 47.04
C LEU A 2 19.50 -29.18 46.58
N ALA A 3 20.20 -28.84 45.46
CA ALA A 3 20.05 -27.58 44.78
C ALA A 3 18.77 -27.63 43.91
N ALA A 4 17.75 -26.89 44.29
CA ALA A 4 16.58 -26.68 43.43
C ALA A 4 16.95 -25.71 42.30
N ALA A 5 17.05 -26.25 41.08
CA ALA A 5 17.18 -25.44 39.87
C ALA A 5 15.84 -24.78 39.59
N GLY A 6 15.72 -23.49 39.92
CA GLY A 6 14.56 -22.68 39.60
C GLY A 6 14.50 -22.48 38.06
N CYS A 7 13.52 -23.11 37.42
CA CYS A 7 13.18 -22.83 36.02
C CYS A 7 12.50 -21.47 36.02
N LEU A 8 13.20 -20.45 35.50
CA LEU A 8 12.59 -19.14 35.18
C LEU A 8 11.51 -19.38 34.12
N PRO A 9 10.29 -18.89 34.28
CA PRO A 9 9.31 -18.96 33.19
C PRO A 9 9.84 -18.15 32.00
N ALA A 10 9.92 -18.80 30.85
CA ALA A 10 10.15 -18.09 29.60
C ALA A 10 9.02 -17.04 29.47
N LEU A 11 9.38 -15.75 29.36
CA LEU A 11 8.40 -14.73 29.00
C LEU A 11 7.81 -15.20 27.66
N ALA A 12 6.49 -15.48 27.67
CA ALA A 12 5.78 -15.72 26.42
C ALA A 12 5.93 -14.47 25.55
N ALA A 13 6.44 -14.66 24.35
CA ALA A 13 6.53 -13.55 23.40
C ALA A 13 5.12 -12.98 23.19
N GLU A 14 5.00 -11.66 23.16
CA GLU A 14 3.71 -11.03 22.84
C GLU A 14 3.22 -11.53 21.47
N PRO A 15 1.88 -11.71 21.30
CA PRO A 15 1.32 -12.17 20.03
C PRO A 15 1.67 -11.18 18.92
N ALA A 16 2.08 -11.68 17.78
CA ALA A 16 2.37 -10.87 16.60
C ALA A 16 1.12 -10.14 16.12
N THR A 17 1.26 -8.89 15.69
CA THR A 17 0.15 -8.08 15.19
C THR A 17 0.39 -7.59 13.78
N LEU A 18 -0.69 -7.33 13.02
CA LEU A 18 -0.58 -6.73 11.68
C LEU A 18 -0.04 -5.30 11.74
N ASP A 19 -0.33 -4.58 12.82
CA ASP A 19 0.19 -3.22 13.03
C ASP A 19 1.71 -3.20 13.18
N GLU A 20 2.29 -4.18 13.89
CA GLU A 20 3.75 -4.34 14.00
C GLU A 20 4.39 -4.71 12.66
N ALA A 21 3.78 -5.63 11.92
CA ALA A 21 4.27 -6.01 10.60
C ALA A 21 4.31 -4.80 9.65
N LEU A 22 3.24 -4.00 9.63
CA LEU A 22 3.18 -2.79 8.80
C LEU A 22 4.12 -1.69 9.31
N ARG A 23 4.31 -1.57 10.63
CA ARG A 23 5.33 -0.66 11.16
C ARG A 23 6.73 -1.01 10.65
N SER A 24 7.07 -2.30 10.64
CA SER A 24 8.33 -2.77 10.05
C SER A 24 8.40 -2.50 8.55
N LEU A 25 7.32 -2.75 7.81
CA LEU A 25 7.22 -2.46 6.38
C LEU A 25 7.50 -0.98 6.09
N TYR A 26 6.83 -0.05 6.78
CA TYR A 26 7.01 1.39 6.57
C TYR A 26 8.38 1.90 7.03
N ASN A 27 9.07 1.17 7.91
CA ASN A 27 10.48 1.38 8.25
C ASN A 27 11.46 0.76 7.23
N PHE A 28 10.98 0.06 6.21
CA PHE A 28 11.77 -0.71 5.25
C PHE A 28 12.58 -1.86 5.90
N ASP A 29 12.17 -2.30 7.09
CA ASP A 29 12.65 -3.53 7.69
C ASP A 29 11.83 -4.72 7.16
N PHE A 30 12.04 -5.05 5.88
CA PHE A 30 11.31 -6.11 5.21
C PHE A 30 11.50 -7.50 5.86
N PRO A 31 12.72 -7.88 6.35
CA PRO A 31 12.88 -9.13 7.08
C PRO A 31 12.03 -9.20 8.34
N ALA A 32 11.97 -8.12 9.15
CA ALA A 32 11.15 -8.08 10.35
C ALA A 32 9.65 -8.10 10.02
N ALA A 33 9.23 -7.41 8.95
CA ALA A 33 7.85 -7.45 8.46
C ALA A 33 7.43 -8.88 8.10
N HIS A 34 8.24 -9.60 7.29
CA HIS A 34 7.97 -10.99 6.92
C HIS A 34 7.93 -11.90 8.15
N ALA A 35 8.93 -11.81 9.05
CA ALA A 35 8.99 -12.64 10.25
C ALA A 35 7.76 -12.44 11.17
N THR A 36 7.25 -11.20 11.27
CA THR A 36 6.03 -10.92 12.05
C THR A 36 4.79 -11.46 11.36
N LEU A 37 4.69 -11.31 10.01
CA LEU A 37 3.59 -11.88 9.23
C LEU A 37 3.59 -13.40 9.26
N ASP A 38 4.76 -14.05 9.24
CA ASP A 38 4.88 -15.51 9.34
C ASP A 38 4.32 -16.03 10.66
N ARG A 39 4.65 -15.37 11.77
CA ARG A 39 4.09 -15.72 13.10
C ARG A 39 2.58 -15.49 13.14
N TYR A 40 2.11 -14.34 12.64
CA TYR A 40 0.68 -14.04 12.61
C TYR A 40 -0.09 -15.07 11.78
N ILE A 41 0.40 -15.42 10.60
CA ILE A 41 -0.21 -16.43 9.71
C ILE A 41 -0.22 -17.82 10.34
N ALA A 42 0.81 -18.19 11.10
CA ALA A 42 0.82 -19.47 11.81
C ALA A 42 -0.35 -19.60 12.82
N ASP A 43 -0.69 -18.48 13.49
CA ASP A 43 -1.81 -18.44 14.43
C ASP A 43 -3.17 -18.20 13.74
N HIS A 44 -3.17 -17.54 12.57
CA HIS A 44 -4.37 -17.13 11.82
C HIS A 44 -4.33 -17.56 10.34
N PRO A 45 -4.19 -18.85 10.01
CA PRO A 45 -3.91 -19.31 8.64
C PRO A 45 -5.06 -19.09 7.65
N GLN A 46 -6.27 -18.82 8.12
CA GLN A 46 -7.44 -18.60 7.29
C GLN A 46 -7.71 -17.12 6.98
N GLU A 47 -7.05 -16.21 7.67
CA GLU A 47 -7.22 -14.79 7.42
C GLU A 47 -6.52 -14.37 6.11
N ALA A 48 -7.20 -13.63 5.25
CA ALA A 48 -6.67 -13.20 3.96
C ALA A 48 -5.67 -12.03 4.08
N LEU A 49 -5.95 -11.10 4.99
CA LEU A 49 -5.23 -9.82 5.07
C LEU A 49 -3.73 -9.96 5.36
N PRO A 50 -3.26 -10.87 6.25
CA PRO A 50 -1.82 -11.03 6.47
C PRO A 50 -1.06 -11.51 5.24
N TYR A 51 -1.68 -12.31 4.37
CA TYR A 51 -1.08 -12.71 3.10
C TYR A 51 -1.03 -11.52 2.12
N ALA A 52 -2.07 -10.68 2.06
CA ALA A 52 -2.04 -9.46 1.28
C ALA A 52 -0.88 -8.54 1.73
N PHE A 53 -0.72 -8.32 3.04
CA PHE A 53 0.39 -7.50 3.56
C PHE A 53 1.77 -8.15 3.37
N ARG A 54 1.85 -9.49 3.29
CA ARG A 54 3.09 -10.17 2.85
C ARG A 54 3.44 -9.78 1.41
N GLY A 55 2.45 -9.72 0.54
CA GLY A 55 2.63 -9.21 -0.82
C GLY A 55 3.05 -7.75 -0.83
N SER A 56 2.44 -6.90 0.02
CA SER A 56 2.87 -5.50 0.19
C SER A 56 4.37 -5.41 0.49
N ALA A 57 4.89 -6.27 1.37
CA ALA A 57 6.32 -6.26 1.72
C ALA A 57 7.20 -6.60 0.51
N TYR A 58 6.83 -7.58 -0.31
CA TYR A 58 7.54 -7.90 -1.56
C TYR A 58 7.43 -6.79 -2.59
N LEU A 59 6.25 -6.18 -2.75
CA LEU A 59 6.04 -5.08 -3.68
C LEU A 59 6.89 -3.86 -3.32
N PHE A 60 6.85 -3.42 -2.05
CA PHE A 60 7.63 -2.26 -1.59
C PHE A 60 9.14 -2.52 -1.68
N PHE A 61 9.59 -3.74 -1.35
CA PHE A 61 10.98 -4.13 -1.55
C PHE A 61 11.40 -3.97 -3.02
N GLU A 62 10.61 -4.52 -3.94
CA GLU A 62 10.94 -4.48 -5.38
C GLU A 62 10.86 -3.06 -5.94
N LEU A 63 9.85 -2.27 -5.58
CA LEU A 63 9.73 -0.87 -5.99
C LEU A 63 10.92 -0.04 -5.47
N ASN A 64 11.36 -0.28 -4.22
CA ASN A 64 12.55 0.38 -3.66
C ASN A 64 13.81 -0.02 -4.43
N ARG A 65 14.02 -1.31 -4.70
CA ARG A 65 15.15 -1.82 -5.48
C ARG A 65 15.21 -1.23 -6.89
N LEU A 66 14.05 -1.00 -7.50
CA LEU A 66 13.90 -0.41 -8.83
C LEU A 66 13.97 1.13 -8.83
N GLY A 67 14.06 1.79 -7.67
CA GLY A 67 14.00 3.25 -7.54
C GLY A 67 12.62 3.85 -7.86
N ALA A 68 11.58 3.01 -7.90
CA ALA A 68 10.22 3.42 -8.27
C ALA A 68 9.47 4.15 -7.14
N LEU A 69 10.03 4.21 -5.94
CA LEU A 69 9.47 4.95 -4.80
C LEU A 69 10.07 6.36 -4.65
N GLU A 70 11.05 6.73 -5.47
CA GLU A 70 11.64 8.06 -5.45
C GLU A 70 10.70 9.10 -6.07
N SER A 71 10.69 10.32 -5.50
CA SER A 71 9.77 11.37 -5.93
C SER A 71 9.92 11.77 -7.39
N GLU A 72 11.16 11.81 -7.91
CA GLU A 72 11.42 12.10 -9.33
C GLU A 72 10.77 11.09 -10.26
N PHE A 73 10.69 9.83 -9.83
CA PHE A 73 10.01 8.80 -10.59
C PHE A 73 8.49 9.02 -10.62
N LEU A 74 7.91 9.36 -9.47
CA LEU A 74 6.46 9.46 -9.30
C LEU A 74 5.89 10.82 -9.76
N THR A 75 6.75 11.84 -9.93
CA THR A 75 6.35 13.18 -10.36
C THR A 75 6.63 13.48 -11.83
N ASP A 76 7.50 12.70 -12.49
CA ASP A 76 7.90 12.88 -13.88
C ASP A 76 7.28 11.78 -14.77
N ASP A 77 6.31 12.15 -15.59
CA ASP A 77 5.59 11.21 -16.44
C ASP A 77 6.50 10.55 -17.51
N GLU A 78 7.62 11.18 -17.92
CA GLU A 78 8.59 10.60 -18.86
C GLU A 78 9.37 9.46 -18.16
N ARG A 79 9.71 9.60 -16.89
CA ARG A 79 10.39 8.56 -16.12
C ARG A 79 9.51 7.34 -15.85
N LEU A 80 8.20 7.50 -15.78
CA LEU A 80 7.26 6.37 -15.63
C LEU A 80 7.36 5.39 -16.82
N VAL A 81 7.72 5.87 -18.01
CA VAL A 81 7.84 5.05 -19.23
C VAL A 81 9.29 4.71 -19.60
N GLU A 82 10.26 5.13 -18.80
CA GLU A 82 11.69 4.90 -19.07
C GLU A 82 12.05 3.42 -19.07
N LYS A 83 12.82 2.99 -20.09
CA LYS A 83 13.15 1.57 -20.32
C LYS A 83 14.43 1.11 -19.63
N THR A 84 15.24 2.02 -19.09
CA THR A 84 16.62 1.77 -18.60
C THR A 84 16.71 1.31 -17.15
N ARG A 85 15.67 0.71 -16.58
CA ARG A 85 15.69 0.21 -15.20
C ARG A 85 16.23 -1.21 -15.08
N PRO A 86 16.68 -1.60 -13.87
CA PRO A 86 16.95 -2.98 -13.57
C PRO A 86 15.76 -3.87 -13.96
N GLN A 87 16.05 -5.10 -14.36
CA GLN A 87 14.99 -6.07 -14.62
C GLN A 87 14.33 -6.46 -13.29
N PRO A 88 12.99 -6.72 -13.29
CA PRO A 88 12.30 -7.26 -12.15
C PRO A 88 12.96 -8.54 -11.66
N ASP A 89 13.05 -8.71 -10.32
CA ASP A 89 13.56 -9.93 -9.73
C ASP A 89 12.53 -11.05 -9.85
N ALA A 90 12.90 -12.14 -10.51
CA ALA A 90 12.00 -13.27 -10.78
C ALA A 90 11.57 -14.01 -9.49
N HIS A 91 12.44 -14.05 -8.47
CA HIS A 91 12.11 -14.66 -7.17
C HIS A 91 11.10 -13.78 -6.43
N ILE A 92 11.38 -12.48 -6.29
CA ILE A 92 10.45 -11.53 -5.64
C ILE A 92 9.09 -11.52 -6.34
N ARG A 93 9.09 -11.55 -7.69
CA ARG A 93 7.85 -11.66 -8.47
C ARG A 93 7.05 -12.90 -8.08
N LYS A 94 7.71 -14.05 -7.99
CA LYS A 94 7.04 -15.32 -7.64
C LYS A 94 6.44 -15.24 -6.25
N GLU A 95 7.20 -14.77 -5.26
CA GLU A 95 6.74 -14.65 -3.87
C GLU A 95 5.58 -13.64 -3.74
N PHE A 96 5.67 -12.52 -4.44
CA PHE A 96 4.57 -11.55 -4.51
C PHE A 96 3.28 -12.19 -5.06
N MET A 97 3.37 -12.83 -6.24
CA MET A 97 2.20 -13.45 -6.85
C MET A 97 1.60 -14.55 -5.98
N GLN A 98 2.45 -15.38 -5.36
CA GLN A 98 1.99 -16.41 -4.43
C GLN A 98 1.24 -15.81 -3.23
N ALA A 99 1.76 -14.73 -2.65
CA ALA A 99 1.10 -14.05 -1.53
C ALA A 99 -0.26 -13.45 -1.94
N MET A 100 -0.36 -12.88 -3.15
CA MET A 100 -1.62 -12.35 -3.69
C MET A 100 -2.64 -13.47 -3.95
N ASP A 101 -2.21 -14.60 -4.55
CA ASP A 101 -3.06 -15.75 -4.80
C ASP A 101 -3.57 -16.36 -3.48
N ASP A 102 -2.70 -16.49 -2.49
CA ASP A 102 -3.04 -17.00 -1.16
C ASP A 102 -4.05 -16.09 -0.43
N ALA A 103 -3.87 -14.77 -0.52
CA ALA A 103 -4.81 -13.80 0.04
C ALA A 103 -6.16 -13.85 -0.68
N GLN A 104 -6.14 -13.87 -2.01
CA GLN A 104 -7.35 -13.91 -2.81
C GLN A 104 -8.20 -15.16 -2.51
N ALA A 105 -7.58 -16.35 -2.50
CA ALA A 105 -8.28 -17.60 -2.26
C ALA A 105 -9.01 -17.62 -0.91
N ARG A 106 -8.35 -17.10 0.15
CA ARG A 106 -8.96 -17.01 1.49
C ARG A 106 -10.07 -15.99 1.55
N ALA A 107 -9.86 -14.82 0.95
CA ALA A 107 -10.89 -13.78 0.89
C ALA A 107 -12.12 -14.27 0.12
N GLU A 108 -11.95 -14.95 -1.01
CA GLU A 108 -13.04 -15.53 -1.81
C GLU A 108 -13.81 -16.57 -1.00
N THR A 109 -13.12 -17.49 -0.33
CA THR A 109 -13.76 -18.48 0.58
C THR A 109 -14.59 -17.81 1.67
N THR A 110 -14.05 -16.76 2.30
CA THR A 110 -14.77 -16.00 3.32
C THR A 110 -15.98 -15.29 2.75
N LEU A 111 -15.85 -14.68 1.55
CA LEU A 111 -16.95 -13.94 0.91
C LEU A 111 -18.04 -14.86 0.36
N GLU A 112 -17.75 -16.11 0.02
CA GLU A 112 -18.76 -17.12 -0.31
C GLU A 112 -19.67 -17.43 0.88
N ALA A 113 -19.08 -17.57 2.07
CA ALA A 113 -19.82 -17.82 3.31
C ALA A 113 -20.45 -16.55 3.90
N SER A 114 -19.77 -15.43 3.80
CA SER A 114 -20.13 -14.14 4.39
C SER A 114 -19.89 -13.00 3.40
N PRO A 115 -20.80 -12.75 2.45
CA PRO A 115 -20.58 -11.81 1.35
C PRO A 115 -20.21 -10.39 1.77
N ASN A 116 -20.57 -9.96 2.96
CA ASN A 116 -20.32 -8.63 3.48
C ASN A 116 -19.21 -8.60 4.57
N ASP A 117 -18.35 -9.62 4.63
CA ASP A 117 -17.21 -9.60 5.54
C ASP A 117 -16.25 -8.46 5.19
N HIS A 118 -16.04 -7.55 6.15
CA HIS A 118 -15.26 -6.33 5.94
C HIS A 118 -13.77 -6.63 5.72
N ALA A 119 -13.21 -7.59 6.46
CA ALA A 119 -11.79 -7.93 6.36
C ALA A 119 -11.49 -8.58 5.01
N ALA A 120 -12.37 -9.48 4.54
CA ALA A 120 -12.23 -10.13 3.25
C ALA A 120 -12.43 -9.15 2.07
N LEU A 121 -13.42 -8.23 2.16
CA LEU A 121 -13.59 -7.16 1.17
C LEU A 121 -12.36 -6.25 1.11
N PHE A 122 -11.79 -5.91 2.26
CA PHE A 122 -10.58 -5.09 2.33
C PHE A 122 -9.37 -5.84 1.76
N ALA A 123 -9.20 -7.12 2.09
CA ALA A 123 -8.14 -7.94 1.51
C ALA A 123 -8.25 -8.00 -0.03
N MET A 124 -9.44 -8.17 -0.60
CA MET A 124 -9.65 -8.14 -2.05
C MET A 124 -9.37 -6.77 -2.67
N CYS A 125 -9.65 -5.68 -1.93
CA CYS A 125 -9.28 -4.32 -2.32
C CYS A 125 -7.75 -4.20 -2.41
N VAL A 126 -7.00 -4.62 -1.38
CA VAL A 126 -5.54 -4.58 -1.32
C VAL A 126 -4.94 -5.45 -2.43
N VAL A 127 -5.34 -6.73 -2.53
CA VAL A 127 -4.85 -7.67 -3.56
C VAL A 127 -5.00 -7.09 -4.97
N SER A 128 -6.19 -6.58 -5.29
CA SER A 128 -6.44 -6.02 -6.63
C SER A 128 -5.67 -4.72 -6.88
N GLY A 129 -5.52 -3.88 -5.85
CA GLY A 129 -4.75 -2.63 -5.90
C GLY A 129 -3.25 -2.89 -6.11
N GLU A 130 -2.66 -3.73 -5.28
CA GLU A 130 -1.22 -4.02 -5.34
C GLU A 130 -0.82 -4.82 -6.59
N THR A 131 -1.70 -5.72 -7.06
CA THR A 131 -1.49 -6.37 -8.36
C THR A 131 -1.54 -5.35 -9.51
N THR A 132 -2.42 -4.33 -9.40
CA THR A 132 -2.44 -3.20 -10.34
C THR A 132 -1.10 -2.47 -10.34
N ASP A 133 -0.58 -2.15 -9.14
CA ASP A 133 0.68 -1.42 -8.98
C ASP A 133 1.87 -2.23 -9.48
N TYR A 134 1.92 -3.54 -9.18
CA TYR A 134 2.95 -4.43 -9.70
C TYR A 134 2.96 -4.45 -11.24
N MET A 135 1.78 -4.67 -11.84
CA MET A 135 1.65 -4.70 -13.30
C MET A 135 2.02 -3.35 -13.95
N ALA A 136 1.61 -2.24 -13.35
CA ALA A 136 1.86 -0.92 -13.89
C ALA A 136 3.31 -0.47 -13.73
N LEU A 137 3.86 -0.62 -12.52
CA LEU A 137 5.14 -0.02 -12.13
C LEU A 137 6.33 -0.98 -12.31
N VAL A 138 6.13 -2.28 -12.09
CA VAL A 138 7.18 -3.31 -12.20
C VAL A 138 7.17 -3.95 -13.58
N ASP A 139 6.03 -4.49 -14.02
CA ASP A 139 5.88 -5.14 -15.33
C ASP A 139 5.78 -4.14 -16.49
N LYS A 140 5.61 -2.84 -16.20
CA LYS A 140 5.43 -1.74 -17.20
C LYS A 140 4.24 -1.99 -18.15
N ARG A 141 3.14 -2.50 -17.60
CA ARG A 141 1.90 -2.85 -18.33
C ARG A 141 0.68 -2.09 -17.77
N PRO A 142 0.67 -0.74 -17.76
CA PRO A 142 -0.39 0.05 -17.12
C PRO A 142 -1.77 -0.19 -17.75
N MET A 143 -1.85 -0.39 -19.06
CA MET A 143 -3.14 -0.67 -19.73
C MET A 143 -3.71 -2.04 -19.34
N GLY A 144 -2.83 -3.03 -19.09
CA GLY A 144 -3.24 -4.37 -18.64
C GLY A 144 -3.77 -4.39 -17.21
N SER A 145 -3.43 -3.41 -16.38
CA SER A 145 -3.83 -3.33 -14.98
C SER A 145 -5.18 -2.63 -14.73
N LEU A 146 -5.77 -1.97 -15.74
CA LEU A 146 -7.00 -1.19 -15.57
C LEU A 146 -8.20 -1.98 -15.04
N SER A 147 -8.35 -3.24 -15.44
CA SER A 147 -9.43 -4.10 -14.94
C SER A 147 -9.29 -4.40 -13.44
N LEU A 148 -8.05 -4.59 -12.98
CA LEU A 148 -7.73 -4.81 -11.56
C LEU A 148 -7.93 -3.53 -10.75
N ALA A 149 -7.54 -2.37 -11.28
CA ALA A 149 -7.81 -1.08 -10.65
C ALA A 149 -9.32 -0.84 -10.45
N LYS A 150 -10.14 -1.14 -11.46
CA LYS A 150 -11.61 -1.10 -11.35
C LYS A 150 -12.14 -2.06 -10.29
N ARG A 151 -11.61 -3.28 -10.24
CA ARG A 151 -11.99 -4.30 -9.26
C ARG A 151 -11.64 -3.86 -7.85
N SER A 152 -10.44 -3.32 -7.61
CA SER A 152 -10.03 -2.74 -6.33
C SER A 152 -10.98 -1.64 -5.88
N ASN A 153 -11.28 -0.67 -6.77
CA ASN A 153 -12.23 0.39 -6.46
C ASN A 153 -13.65 -0.15 -6.18
N GLY A 154 -14.08 -1.19 -6.89
CA GLY A 154 -15.37 -1.86 -6.64
C GLY A 154 -15.48 -2.43 -5.23
N TYR A 155 -14.44 -3.11 -4.75
CA TYR A 155 -14.38 -3.61 -3.36
C TYR A 155 -14.34 -2.47 -2.35
N ALA A 156 -13.55 -1.43 -2.59
CA ALA A 156 -13.50 -0.25 -1.73
C ALA A 156 -14.88 0.43 -1.60
N GLN A 157 -15.56 0.67 -2.72
CA GLN A 157 -16.90 1.27 -2.74
C GLN A 157 -17.94 0.41 -2.03
N ARG A 158 -17.86 -0.92 -2.21
CA ARG A 158 -18.75 -1.85 -1.50
C ARG A 158 -18.53 -1.80 -0.01
N LEU A 159 -17.27 -1.82 0.43
CA LEU A 159 -16.92 -1.73 1.84
C LEU A 159 -17.37 -0.41 2.46
N LEU A 160 -17.15 0.72 1.78
CA LEU A 160 -17.58 2.05 2.24
C LEU A 160 -19.10 2.22 2.30
N LYS A 161 -19.87 1.47 1.50
CA LYS A 161 -21.35 1.43 1.61
C LYS A 161 -21.81 0.67 2.84
N LEU A 162 -21.06 -0.36 3.26
CA LEU A 162 -21.36 -1.17 4.45
C LEU A 162 -20.89 -0.45 5.71
N ASP A 163 -19.70 0.12 5.66
CA ASP A 163 -19.07 0.82 6.79
C ASP A 163 -18.34 2.09 6.29
N PRO A 164 -18.98 3.25 6.37
CA PRO A 164 -18.35 4.53 6.04
C PRO A 164 -17.18 4.92 6.96
N GLN A 165 -16.98 4.24 8.08
CA GLN A 165 -15.86 4.47 9.00
C GLN A 165 -14.68 3.53 8.74
N PHE A 166 -14.75 2.66 7.76
CA PHE A 166 -13.61 1.86 7.32
C PHE A 166 -12.63 2.72 6.51
N TYR A 167 -11.90 3.59 7.21
CA TYR A 167 -11.12 4.67 6.61
C TYR A 167 -10.07 4.20 5.61
N ASP A 168 -9.46 3.03 5.81
CA ASP A 168 -8.44 2.51 4.88
C ASP A 168 -8.98 2.30 3.45
N ALA A 169 -10.27 2.01 3.29
CA ALA A 169 -10.89 1.83 1.98
C ALA A 169 -10.97 3.13 1.15
N TYR A 170 -10.91 4.30 1.81
CA TYR A 170 -10.84 5.57 1.11
C TYR A 170 -9.51 5.80 0.37
N LEU A 171 -8.46 5.01 0.66
CA LEU A 171 -7.19 5.12 -0.08
C LEU A 171 -7.41 4.86 -1.57
N THR A 172 -7.99 3.71 -1.90
CA THR A 172 -8.26 3.32 -3.29
C THR A 172 -9.24 4.26 -3.97
N ALA A 173 -10.34 4.62 -3.29
CA ALA A 173 -11.33 5.56 -3.82
C ALA A 173 -10.69 6.95 -4.06
N GLY A 174 -9.93 7.47 -3.10
CA GLY A 174 -9.28 8.77 -3.18
C GLY A 174 -8.22 8.84 -4.28
N PHE A 175 -7.36 7.84 -4.35
CA PHE A 175 -6.32 7.76 -5.36
C PHE A 175 -6.92 7.64 -6.77
N SER A 176 -7.91 6.77 -6.97
CA SER A 176 -8.62 6.62 -8.25
C SER A 176 -9.28 7.92 -8.70
N GLU A 177 -9.96 8.64 -7.80
CA GLU A 177 -10.59 9.92 -8.12
C GLU A 177 -9.59 11.01 -8.47
N TYR A 178 -8.46 11.08 -7.76
CA TYR A 178 -7.40 12.02 -8.08
C TYR A 178 -6.77 11.71 -9.44
N MET A 179 -6.44 10.45 -9.70
CA MET A 179 -5.81 10.03 -10.96
C MET A 179 -6.73 10.31 -12.15
N VAL A 180 -7.98 9.88 -12.11
CA VAL A 180 -8.96 10.14 -13.18
C VAL A 180 -9.21 11.65 -13.33
N GLY A 181 -9.31 12.39 -12.21
CA GLY A 181 -9.47 13.84 -12.20
C GLY A 181 -8.26 14.60 -12.76
N SER A 182 -7.09 13.98 -12.79
CA SER A 182 -5.86 14.56 -13.35
C SER A 182 -5.72 14.35 -14.87
N LEU A 183 -6.47 13.42 -15.44
CA LEU A 183 -6.46 13.17 -16.88
C LEU A 183 -7.10 14.33 -17.64
N PRO A 184 -6.59 14.68 -18.86
CA PRO A 184 -7.28 15.57 -19.78
C PRO A 184 -8.71 15.12 -20.05
N PHE A 185 -9.66 16.07 -20.22
CA PHE A 185 -11.09 15.75 -20.30
C PHE A 185 -11.44 14.79 -21.44
N PHE A 186 -10.72 14.87 -22.56
CA PHE A 186 -10.94 13.99 -23.72
C PHE A 186 -10.46 12.56 -23.45
N ILE A 187 -9.44 12.36 -22.61
CA ILE A 187 -8.98 11.03 -22.20
C ILE A 187 -9.97 10.45 -21.17
N ARG A 188 -10.48 11.26 -20.27
CA ARG A 188 -11.51 10.83 -19.28
C ARG A 188 -12.72 10.21 -19.95
N TRP A 189 -13.10 10.70 -21.11
CA TRP A 189 -14.25 10.15 -21.84
C TRP A 189 -14.02 8.71 -22.33
N PHE A 190 -12.78 8.32 -22.65
CA PHE A 190 -12.42 6.95 -23.05
C PHE A 190 -12.11 6.04 -21.86
N VAL A 191 -11.69 6.60 -20.74
CA VAL A 191 -11.40 5.85 -19.50
C VAL A 191 -12.66 5.84 -18.63
N HIS A 192 -13.63 5.00 -18.98
CA HIS A 192 -14.78 4.75 -18.11
C HIS A 192 -14.35 3.89 -16.93
N PHE A 193 -14.10 4.54 -15.79
CA PHE A 193 -14.10 3.87 -14.50
C PHE A 193 -15.53 3.92 -13.98
N ASP A 194 -16.22 2.77 -13.93
CA ASP A 194 -17.56 2.67 -13.37
C ASP A 194 -17.58 3.32 -11.96
N ASN A 195 -18.41 4.35 -11.78
CA ASN A 195 -18.57 5.13 -10.54
C ASN A 195 -17.37 6.01 -10.11
N VAL A 196 -16.35 6.27 -10.94
CA VAL A 196 -15.31 7.26 -10.66
C VAL A 196 -15.52 8.47 -11.59
N GLU A 197 -16.02 9.56 -11.04
CA GLU A 197 -16.26 10.80 -11.80
C GLU A 197 -14.99 11.61 -12.07
N GLY A 198 -13.88 11.29 -11.39
CA GLY A 198 -12.62 12.01 -11.51
C GLY A 198 -12.68 13.42 -10.91
N ASN A 199 -12.59 13.50 -9.59
CA ASN A 199 -12.60 14.75 -8.84
C ASN A 199 -11.34 14.84 -7.96
N LYS A 200 -10.37 15.67 -8.37
CA LYS A 200 -9.10 15.86 -7.63
C LYS A 200 -9.33 16.26 -6.17
N GLN A 201 -10.21 17.24 -5.91
CA GLN A 201 -10.43 17.74 -4.56
C GLN A 201 -11.07 16.66 -3.66
N ARG A 202 -12.02 15.87 -4.19
CA ARG A 202 -12.61 14.75 -3.46
C ARG A 202 -11.56 13.66 -3.22
N GLY A 203 -10.73 13.36 -4.22
CA GLY A 203 -9.61 12.42 -4.09
C GLY A 203 -8.65 12.81 -2.97
N VAL A 204 -8.21 14.07 -2.93
CA VAL A 204 -7.33 14.60 -1.86
C VAL A 204 -8.01 14.49 -0.50
N ARG A 205 -9.27 14.93 -0.35
CA ARG A 205 -10.01 14.82 0.93
C ARG A 205 -10.12 13.37 1.42
N ASN A 206 -10.36 12.43 0.52
CA ASN A 206 -10.41 11.01 0.87
C ASN A 206 -9.05 10.50 1.37
N LEU A 207 -7.95 10.86 0.69
CA LEU A 207 -6.60 10.54 1.15
C LEU A 207 -6.27 11.17 2.51
N GLU A 208 -6.70 12.41 2.75
CA GLU A 208 -6.55 13.07 4.05
C GLU A 208 -7.34 12.36 5.17
N LEU A 209 -8.52 11.79 4.87
CA LEU A 209 -9.26 10.96 5.83
C LEU A 209 -8.46 9.72 6.22
N VAL A 210 -7.87 9.04 5.24
CA VAL A 210 -6.99 7.87 5.49
C VAL A 210 -5.76 8.27 6.28
N ALA A 211 -5.10 9.35 5.90
CA ALA A 211 -3.87 9.83 6.57
C ALA A 211 -4.10 10.10 8.07
N ARG A 212 -5.31 10.55 8.45
CA ARG A 212 -5.67 10.86 9.84
C ARG A 212 -6.26 9.67 10.60
N ASN A 213 -7.03 8.81 9.96
CA ASN A 213 -7.89 7.83 10.64
C ASN A 213 -7.67 6.38 10.16
N GLY A 214 -6.94 6.16 9.06
CA GLY A 214 -6.64 4.83 8.54
C GLY A 214 -5.77 4.06 9.53
N ARG A 215 -6.16 2.83 9.83
CA ARG A 215 -5.42 1.95 10.74
C ARG A 215 -4.14 1.45 10.09
N PHE A 216 -4.23 0.99 8.86
CA PHE A 216 -3.15 0.30 8.15
C PHE A 216 -2.47 1.16 7.09
N LEU A 217 -3.24 1.98 6.37
CA LEU A 217 -2.80 2.69 5.17
C LEU A 217 -2.58 4.19 5.40
N GLY A 218 -2.66 4.67 6.64
CA GLY A 218 -2.39 6.07 6.98
C GLY A 218 -1.04 6.58 6.46
N PRO A 219 0.07 5.87 6.68
CA PRO A 219 1.38 6.27 6.15
C PRO A 219 1.42 6.29 4.61
N LEU A 220 0.80 5.30 3.95
CA LEU A 220 0.72 5.27 2.49
C LEU A 220 -0.08 6.45 1.93
N ALA A 221 -1.18 6.83 2.60
CA ALA A 221 -1.93 8.02 2.24
C ALA A 221 -1.10 9.31 2.37
N LYS A 222 -0.27 9.45 3.41
CA LYS A 222 0.68 10.56 3.55
C LYS A 222 1.69 10.58 2.41
N ILE A 223 2.20 9.42 1.97
CA ILE A 223 3.09 9.30 0.82
C ILE A 223 2.39 9.81 -0.46
N PHE A 224 1.17 9.34 -0.73
CA PHE A 224 0.41 9.77 -1.91
C PHE A 224 0.09 11.27 -1.88
N LEU A 225 -0.30 11.82 -0.73
CA LEU A 225 -0.51 13.26 -0.57
C LEU A 225 0.78 14.05 -0.83
N GLY A 226 1.92 13.58 -0.34
CA GLY A 226 3.22 14.19 -0.62
C GLY A 226 3.57 14.21 -2.11
N ILE A 227 3.32 13.11 -2.83
CA ILE A 227 3.50 13.03 -4.28
C ILE A 227 2.56 14.00 -5.01
N ILE A 228 1.29 14.05 -4.61
CA ILE A 228 0.29 14.97 -5.15
C ILE A 228 0.72 16.42 -4.94
N ASP A 229 1.20 16.77 -3.75
CA ASP A 229 1.68 18.12 -3.44
C ASP A 229 2.88 18.52 -4.30
N LEU A 230 3.82 17.59 -4.54
CA LEU A 230 4.94 17.83 -5.45
C LEU A 230 4.47 18.05 -6.90
N ARG A 231 3.57 17.21 -7.40
CA ARG A 231 2.97 17.36 -8.74
C ARG A 231 2.21 18.69 -8.89
N GLU A 232 1.58 19.16 -7.83
CA GLU A 232 0.83 20.41 -7.79
C GLU A 232 1.69 21.64 -7.38
N LYS A 233 3.03 21.46 -7.33
CA LYS A 233 4.01 22.52 -7.01
C LYS A 233 3.82 23.12 -5.61
N LYS A 234 3.53 22.28 -4.62
CA LYS A 234 3.37 22.64 -3.20
C LYS A 234 4.46 21.96 -2.33
N PRO A 235 5.74 22.25 -2.53
CA PRO A 235 6.84 21.50 -1.89
C PRO A 235 6.85 21.64 -0.37
N GLU A 236 6.34 22.73 0.21
CA GLU A 236 6.32 22.88 1.67
C GLU A 236 5.32 21.92 2.33
N GLN A 237 4.16 21.66 1.68
CA GLN A 237 3.19 20.67 2.18
C GLN A 237 3.77 19.26 2.10
N ALA A 238 4.37 18.90 0.97
CA ALA A 238 5.08 17.63 0.81
C ALA A 238 6.19 17.46 1.87
N ARG A 239 6.96 18.52 2.14
CA ARG A 239 8.02 18.51 3.15
C ARG A 239 7.48 18.25 4.56
N GLN A 240 6.32 18.81 4.91
CA GLN A 240 5.69 18.56 6.20
C GLN A 240 5.32 17.08 6.36
N LEU A 241 4.66 16.48 5.36
CA LEU A 241 4.28 15.07 5.36
C LEU A 241 5.51 14.14 5.45
N LEU A 242 6.58 14.46 4.72
CA LEU A 242 7.83 13.71 4.77
C LEU A 242 8.53 13.80 6.14
N ARG A 243 8.45 14.95 6.84
CA ARG A 243 8.97 15.08 8.21
C ARG A 243 8.20 14.22 9.19
N GLU A 244 6.86 14.18 9.09
CA GLU A 244 6.01 13.30 9.89
C GLU A 244 6.38 11.85 9.66
N LEU A 245 6.48 11.42 8.39
CA LEU A 245 6.87 10.06 8.03
C LEU A 245 8.27 9.70 8.52
N ALA A 246 9.25 10.61 8.39
CA ALA A 246 10.63 10.39 8.87
C ALA A 246 10.70 10.31 10.41
N HIS A 247 9.82 11.02 11.12
CA HIS A 247 9.69 10.93 12.57
C HIS A 247 9.07 9.62 13.01
N ASP A 248 7.95 9.22 12.37
CA ASP A 248 7.18 8.03 12.74
C ASP A 248 7.89 6.72 12.33
N TYR A 249 8.67 6.77 11.22
CA TYR A 249 9.38 5.64 10.61
C TYR A 249 10.87 5.96 10.37
N PRO A 250 11.67 6.13 11.44
CA PRO A 250 13.05 6.62 11.33
C PRO A 250 14.01 5.62 10.67
N GLY A 251 13.63 4.33 10.57
CA GLY A 251 14.38 3.29 9.88
C GLY A 251 14.32 3.39 8.36
N ASN A 252 13.34 4.11 7.80
CA ASN A 252 13.21 4.25 6.36
C ASN A 252 14.12 5.37 5.81
N PRO A 253 15.19 5.03 5.06
CA PRO A 253 16.14 6.03 4.56
C PRO A 253 15.55 6.92 3.46
N LEU A 254 14.47 6.46 2.79
CA LEU A 254 13.88 7.18 1.67
C LEU A 254 13.30 8.52 2.10
N TYR A 255 12.63 8.60 3.25
CA TYR A 255 12.04 9.86 3.71
C TYR A 255 13.07 10.95 3.94
N ARG A 256 14.24 10.61 4.50
CA ARG A 256 15.35 11.58 4.69
C ARG A 256 15.93 11.98 3.34
N LYS A 257 16.19 11.01 2.45
CA LYS A 257 16.68 11.27 1.09
C LYS A 257 15.76 12.26 0.35
N GLU A 258 14.45 12.08 0.42
CA GLU A 258 13.50 12.98 -0.24
C GLU A 258 13.44 14.37 0.43
N LEU A 259 13.58 14.46 1.75
CA LEU A 259 13.70 15.75 2.46
C LEU A 259 14.94 16.53 2.04
N ASP A 260 16.09 15.85 1.87
CA ASP A 260 17.34 16.47 1.43
C ASP A 260 17.22 17.04 0.01
N LYS A 261 16.59 16.29 -0.91
CA LYS A 261 16.30 16.78 -2.27
C LYS A 261 15.48 18.07 -2.25
N LEU A 262 14.41 18.11 -1.44
CA LEU A 262 13.57 19.30 -1.31
C LEU A 262 14.27 20.49 -0.64
N ALA A 263 15.34 20.26 0.13
CA ALA A 263 16.15 21.34 0.71
C ALA A 263 17.06 22.01 -0.32
N VAL A 264 17.55 21.25 -1.33
CA VAL A 264 18.47 21.75 -2.38
C VAL A 264 17.71 22.48 -3.50
N ALA A 265 16.44 22.16 -3.72
CA ALA A 265 15.61 22.71 -4.80
C ALA A 265 15.09 24.14 -4.55
N ARG A 266 15.73 24.91 -3.62
CA ARG A 266 15.39 26.31 -3.28
C ARG A 266 16.14 27.31 -4.13
#